data_061ce2e8fde2a49d77678b8dbe006c51
#
_entry.id   061ce2e8fde2a49d77678b8dbe006c51
#
_cell.length_a   1.000
_cell.length_b   1.000
_cell.length_c   1.000
_cell.angle_alpha   90.00
_cell.angle_beta   90.00
_cell.angle_gamma   90.00
#
_symmetry.space_group_name_H-M   'P 1'
#
loop_
_entity.id
_entity.type
_entity.pdbx_description
1 polymer ?
#
loop_
_entity_poly.entity_id
_entity_poly.type
_entity_poly.pdbx_seq_one_letter_code
_entity_poly.pdbx_strand_id
1 'polypeptide(L)' 'MITIDITSILSPDLKSRSRANDLMLFVKNSNESEVVIDFSKVMFATRSFIDEFYNVFLKD' A
#
# COMPACT_ATOMS: atom_id res chain seq x y z
N MET A 1 -0.58 16.95 -1.41
CA MET A 1 -0.47 15.65 -2.10
C MET A 1 0.91 15.05 -1.87
N ILE A 2 0.95 13.76 -1.61
CA ILE A 2 2.21 13.05 -1.41
C ILE A 2 2.22 11.83 -2.34
N THR A 3 3.39 11.54 -2.91
CA THR A 3 3.58 10.34 -3.72
C THR A 3 4.42 9.35 -2.93
N ILE A 4 3.91 8.15 -2.75
CA ILE A 4 4.56 7.12 -1.96
C ILE A 4 5.04 6.01 -2.89
N ASP A 5 6.36 5.76 -2.89
CA ASP A 5 6.91 4.58 -3.54
C ASP A 5 6.74 3.42 -2.57
N ILE A 6 5.83 2.52 -2.89
CA ILE A 6 5.46 1.44 -1.99
C ILE A 6 6.66 0.55 -1.65
N THR A 7 7.62 0.43 -2.55
CA THR A 7 8.79 -0.42 -2.30
C THR A 7 9.78 0.22 -1.34
N SER A 8 9.69 1.52 -1.11
CA SER A 8 10.55 2.18 -0.13
C SER A 8 10.05 1.97 1.30
N ILE A 9 8.79 1.63 1.44
CA ILE A 9 8.17 1.39 2.76
C ILE A 9 8.08 -0.09 3.04
N LEU A 10 7.67 -0.86 2.04
CA LEU A 10 7.53 -2.30 2.13
C LEU A 10 8.64 -2.94 1.29
N SER A 11 8.52 -4.20 1.00
CA SER A 11 9.45 -4.86 0.08
C SER A 11 8.86 -4.90 -1.32
N PRO A 12 9.68 -5.18 -2.35
CA PRO A 12 9.15 -5.38 -3.70
C PRO A 12 8.21 -6.59 -3.79
N ASP A 13 8.30 -7.49 -2.83
CA ASP A 13 7.44 -8.67 -2.74
C ASP A 13 6.29 -8.40 -1.79
N LEU A 14 5.09 -8.25 -2.33
CA LEU A 14 3.90 -7.98 -1.54
C LEU A 14 3.12 -9.29 -1.39
N LYS A 15 3.54 -10.09 -0.42
CA LYS A 15 3.04 -11.46 -0.27
C LYS A 15 1.99 -11.65 0.80
N SER A 16 1.80 -10.70 1.68
CA SER A 16 0.91 -10.93 2.81
C SER A 16 -0.02 -9.75 3.00
N ARG A 17 -1.20 -10.03 3.53
CA ARG A 17 -2.17 -8.98 3.78
C ARG A 17 -1.69 -7.98 4.83
N SER A 18 -0.78 -8.41 5.72
CA SER A 18 -0.24 -7.48 6.72
C SER A 18 0.50 -6.33 6.07
N ARG A 19 1.05 -6.53 4.87
CA ARG A 19 1.71 -5.44 4.15
C ARG A 19 0.73 -4.34 3.75
N ALA A 20 -0.48 -4.71 3.37
CA ALA A 20 -1.51 -3.72 3.05
C ALA A 20 -1.89 -2.92 4.31
N ASN A 21 -1.96 -3.58 5.45
CA ASN A 21 -2.25 -2.88 6.70
C ASN A 21 -1.11 -1.96 7.13
N ASP A 22 0.14 -2.39 6.91
CA ASP A 22 1.30 -1.53 7.18
C ASP A 22 1.24 -0.26 6.33
N LEU A 23 0.89 -0.41 5.07
CA LEU A 23 0.74 0.73 4.18
C LEU A 23 -0.38 1.66 4.64
N MET A 24 -1.50 1.10 5.07
CA MET A 24 -2.61 1.89 5.58
C MET A 24 -2.18 2.72 6.78
N LEU A 25 -1.43 2.12 7.71
CA LEU A 25 -0.94 2.84 8.88
C LEU A 25 -0.02 3.98 8.46
N PHE A 26 0.84 3.75 7.49
CA PHE A 26 1.73 4.80 6.99
C PHE A 26 0.93 5.95 6.41
N VAL A 27 -0.06 5.65 5.59
CA VAL A 27 -0.89 6.68 4.95
C VAL A 27 -1.66 7.46 6.00
N LYS A 28 -2.24 6.78 6.98
CA LYS A 28 -2.97 7.45 8.06
C LYS A 28 -2.07 8.42 8.83
N ASN A 29 -0.85 7.99 9.11
CA ASN A 29 0.07 8.81 9.89
C ASN A 29 0.64 9.99 9.10
N SER A 30 0.54 9.95 7.77
CA SER A 30 1.04 11.05 6.94
C SER A 30 0.17 12.30 7.03
N ASN A 31 -1.10 12.14 7.38
CA ASN A 31 -2.04 13.24 7.55
C ASN A 31 -2.25 14.04 6.26
N GLU A 32 -2.07 13.42 5.11
CA GLU A 32 -2.25 14.06 3.82
C GLU A 32 -3.66 13.88 3.30
N SER A 33 -4.19 14.90 2.62
CA SER A 33 -5.52 14.82 2.03
C SER A 33 -5.54 14.01 0.74
N GLU A 34 -4.42 13.99 0.02
CA GLU A 34 -4.29 13.24 -1.23
C GLU A 34 -3.01 12.44 -1.21
N VAL A 35 -3.11 11.16 -1.53
CA VAL A 35 -1.95 10.25 -1.55
C VAL A 35 -1.95 9.51 -2.87
N VAL A 36 -0.80 9.52 -3.54
CA VAL A 36 -0.57 8.73 -4.74
C VAL A 36 0.37 7.58 -4.37
N ILE A 37 -0.04 6.37 -4.63
CA ILE A 37 0.75 5.20 -4.30
C ILE A 37 1.36 4.65 -5.59
N ASP A 38 2.69 4.65 -5.65
CA ASP A 38 3.43 4.26 -6.84
C ASP A 38 3.81 2.78 -6.74
N PHE A 39 3.27 1.99 -7.64
CA PHE A 39 3.53 0.55 -7.72
C PHE A 39 4.55 0.20 -8.79
N SER A 40 5.18 1.19 -9.41
CA SER A 40 6.00 0.93 -10.60
C SER A 40 7.20 0.03 -10.32
N LYS A 41 7.67 0.01 -9.08
CA LYS A 41 8.82 -0.81 -8.70
C LYS A 41 8.45 -2.12 -8.02
N VAL A 42 7.16 -2.40 -7.92
CA VAL A 42 6.69 -3.64 -7.34
C VAL A 42 6.94 -4.78 -8.30
N MET A 43 7.60 -5.83 -7.82
CA MET A 43 7.92 -6.98 -8.64
C MET A 43 6.88 -8.08 -8.54
N PHE A 44 6.19 -8.16 -7.41
CA PHE A 44 5.31 -9.27 -7.16
C PHE A 44 4.30 -8.88 -6.07
N ALA A 45 3.04 -9.24 -6.30
CA ALA A 45 2.00 -9.03 -5.29
C ALA A 45 1.05 -10.22 -5.34
N THR A 46 0.77 -10.79 -4.17
CA THR A 46 -0.16 -11.91 -4.08
C THR A 46 -1.59 -11.41 -4.08
N ARG A 47 -2.49 -12.34 -4.36
CA ARG A 47 -3.91 -12.05 -4.29
C ARG A 47 -4.30 -11.61 -2.88
N SER A 48 -3.69 -12.21 -1.85
CA SER A 48 -4.00 -11.84 -0.48
C SER A 48 -3.69 -10.37 -0.21
N PHE A 49 -2.56 -9.88 -0.71
CA PHE A 49 -2.23 -8.47 -0.58
C PHE A 49 -3.23 -7.61 -1.33
N ILE A 50 -3.54 -7.97 -2.55
CA ILE A 50 -4.43 -7.17 -3.40
C ILE A 50 -5.83 -7.11 -2.80
N ASP A 51 -6.33 -8.23 -2.29
CA ASP A 51 -7.65 -8.27 -1.67
C ASP A 51 -7.70 -7.38 -0.44
N GLU A 52 -6.67 -7.44 0.40
CA GLU A 52 -6.63 -6.60 1.60
C GLU A 52 -6.45 -5.14 1.25
N PHE A 53 -5.62 -4.84 0.26
CA PHE A 53 -5.45 -3.47 -0.22
C PHE A 53 -6.79 -2.88 -0.64
N TYR A 54 -7.57 -3.66 -1.40
CA TYR A 54 -8.90 -3.21 -1.80
C TYR A 54 -9.77 -2.94 -0.58
N ASN A 55 -9.76 -3.87 0.38
CA ASN A 55 -10.61 -3.74 1.56
C ASN A 55 -10.29 -2.50 2.40
N VAL A 56 -9.02 -2.19 2.57
CA VAL A 56 -8.63 -1.09 3.46
C VAL A 56 -8.60 0.26 2.76
N PHE A 57 -8.40 0.31 1.45
CA PHE A 57 -8.27 1.57 0.74
C PHE A 57 -9.45 1.93 -0.14
N LEU A 58 -10.09 0.95 -0.75
CA LEU A 58 -11.07 1.21 -1.80
C LEU A 58 -12.49 0.89 -1.41
N LYS A 59 -12.67 0.00 -0.45
CA LYS A 59 -14.00 -0.37 0.02
C LYS A 59 -14.40 0.49 1.20
N ASP A 60 -15.53 1.13 1.08
CA ASP A 60 -16.10 1.91 2.19
C ASP A 60 -17.06 1.09 3.00
#